data_4a864c6fea8231c33f880ff20aea8b34
#
_entry.id   4a864c6fea8231c33f880ff20aea8b34
#
_cell.length_a   1.000
_cell.length_b   1.000
_cell.length_c   1.000
_cell.angle_alpha   90.00
_cell.angle_beta   90.00
_cell.angle_gamma   90.00
#
_symmetry.space_group_name_H-M   'P 1'
#
loop_
_entity.id
_entity.type
_entity.pdbx_description
1 polymer ?
#
loop_
_entity_poly.entity_id
_entity_poly.type
_entity_poly.pdbx_seq_one_letter_code
_entity_poly.pdbx_strand_id
1 'polypeptide(L)'
;MERIVEPPGRFSATGGQYDAGLRKHLTGVFAYMGGGLVLSAAVAFAVANIAPLAAIIFGTPLKWVAIFAPLALVMFASFRFEKLSMSALQSLFWGFAALMGVSLASALLVFTGASIVQAFLSAAVIFLAMALWGYTTKRDLSGWGSFLMIGLIGVIGASIVNLFLASGTLSLIVSIIGVIVFTGLTAWDMQRLRSEYFAYSGTNAVAGQASLGKLQVMGALSLYLNFINLFQMLLSLFGQRQEG
;
A
#
# COMPACT_ATOMS: atom_id res chain seq x y z
N MET A 1 9.44 33.61 53.20
CA MET A 1 8.55 32.52 52.80
C MET A 1 8.17 32.77 51.35
N GLU A 2 8.94 32.24 50.45
CA GLU A 2 8.76 32.41 49.01
C GLU A 2 7.85 31.26 48.53
N ARG A 3 6.65 31.60 48.05
CA ARG A 3 5.75 30.61 47.47
C ARG A 3 6.30 30.21 46.10
N ILE A 4 6.81 29.00 46.00
CA ILE A 4 7.11 28.37 44.73
C ILE A 4 5.75 28.17 44.04
N VAL A 5 5.45 28.96 43.00
CA VAL A 5 4.32 28.75 42.10
C VAL A 5 4.71 27.60 41.21
N GLU A 6 4.15 26.41 41.48
CA GLU A 6 4.23 25.29 40.56
C GLU A 6 3.63 25.67 39.22
N PRO A 7 4.31 25.41 38.09
CA PRO A 7 3.74 25.66 36.77
C PRO A 7 2.50 24.77 36.56
N PRO A 8 1.45 25.28 35.90
CA PRO A 8 0.20 24.56 35.69
C PRO A 8 0.47 23.25 34.94
N GLY A 9 -0.08 22.20 35.49
CA GLY A 9 0.16 20.78 35.18
C GLY A 9 0.48 20.48 33.74
N ARG A 10 1.63 19.85 33.53
CA ARG A 10 1.82 18.95 32.40
C ARG A 10 0.66 17.94 32.44
N PHE A 11 -0.24 18.07 31.48
CA PHE A 11 -1.24 17.03 31.25
C PHE A 11 -0.46 15.74 30.99
N SER A 12 -0.32 14.92 31.99
CA SER A 12 0.00 13.52 31.85
C SER A 12 -1.19 12.90 31.12
N ALA A 13 -1.22 13.05 29.79
CA ALA A 13 -2.04 12.18 28.97
C ALA A 13 -1.58 10.78 29.30
N THR A 14 -2.37 10.08 30.12
CA THR A 14 -2.09 8.73 30.55
C THR A 14 -1.79 7.89 29.31
N GLY A 15 -0.73 7.07 29.33
CA GLY A 15 -0.30 6.24 28.20
C GLY A 15 -1.46 5.53 27.48
N GLY A 16 -2.55 5.22 28.20
CA GLY A 16 -3.75 4.64 27.64
C GLY A 16 -4.54 5.52 26.65
N GLN A 17 -4.48 6.85 26.72
CA GLN A 17 -5.16 7.73 25.74
C GLN A 17 -4.38 7.80 24.43
N TYR A 18 -3.05 7.83 24.50
CA TYR A 18 -2.20 7.75 23.30
C TYR A 18 -2.34 6.41 22.59
N ASP A 19 -2.39 5.31 23.34
CA ASP A 19 -2.59 3.97 22.78
C ASP A 19 -3.97 3.82 22.10
N ALA A 20 -5.03 4.38 22.70
CA ALA A 20 -6.38 4.35 22.12
C ALA A 20 -6.45 5.17 20.80
N GLY A 21 -5.83 6.35 20.78
CA GLY A 21 -5.78 7.22 19.60
C GLY A 21 -4.98 6.58 18.46
N LEU A 22 -3.81 6.03 18.74
CA LEU A 22 -2.99 5.30 17.78
C LEU A 22 -3.74 4.10 17.20
N ARG A 23 -4.39 3.30 18.06
CA ARG A 23 -5.20 2.16 17.63
C ARG A 23 -6.31 2.61 16.68
N LYS A 24 -7.05 3.68 17.00
CA LYS A 24 -8.09 4.24 16.14
C LYS A 24 -7.53 4.70 14.79
N HIS A 25 -6.38 5.36 14.79
CA HIS A 25 -5.70 5.80 13.58
C HIS A 25 -5.34 4.62 12.69
N LEU A 26 -4.65 3.62 13.23
CA LEU A 26 -4.24 2.42 12.48
C LEU A 26 -5.43 1.58 12.02
N THR A 27 -6.49 1.45 12.85
CA THR A 27 -7.73 0.80 12.41
C THR A 27 -8.32 1.49 11.18
N GLY A 28 -8.29 2.82 11.13
CA GLY A 28 -8.74 3.56 9.95
C GLY A 28 -7.83 3.33 8.73
N VAL A 29 -6.50 3.29 8.90
CA VAL A 29 -5.54 2.93 7.83
C VAL A 29 -5.90 1.56 7.24
N PHE A 30 -6.06 0.54 8.09
CA PHE A 30 -6.42 -0.81 7.64
C PHE A 30 -7.83 -0.90 7.05
N ALA A 31 -8.79 -0.10 7.55
CA ALA A 31 -10.14 -0.06 6.99
C ALA A 31 -10.14 0.51 5.56
N TYR A 32 -9.41 1.60 5.30
CA TYR A 32 -9.22 2.13 3.94
C TYR A 32 -8.51 1.10 3.05
N MET A 33 -7.40 0.53 3.51
CA MET A 33 -6.65 -0.48 2.76
C MET A 33 -7.53 -1.69 2.41
N GLY A 34 -8.24 -2.26 3.40
CA GLY A 34 -9.12 -3.40 3.21
C GLY A 34 -10.27 -3.08 2.26
N GLY A 35 -10.92 -1.92 2.42
CA GLY A 35 -11.94 -1.43 1.49
C GLY A 35 -11.41 -1.26 0.07
N GLY A 36 -10.20 -0.72 -0.08
CA GLY A 36 -9.51 -0.61 -1.36
C GLY A 36 -9.25 -1.96 -2.01
N LEU A 37 -8.79 -2.96 -1.24
CA LEU A 37 -8.57 -4.33 -1.73
C LEU A 37 -9.88 -4.97 -2.20
N VAL A 38 -10.96 -4.81 -1.43
CA VAL A 38 -12.30 -5.33 -1.81
C VAL A 38 -12.79 -4.66 -3.09
N LEU A 39 -12.66 -3.34 -3.21
CA LEU A 39 -13.03 -2.62 -4.43
C LEU A 39 -12.22 -3.11 -5.63
N SER A 40 -10.91 -3.26 -5.48
CA SER A 40 -10.05 -3.75 -6.56
C SER A 40 -10.41 -5.17 -6.98
N ALA A 41 -10.69 -6.06 -6.02
CA ALA A 41 -11.13 -7.42 -6.30
C ALA A 41 -12.46 -7.45 -7.04
N ALA A 42 -13.44 -6.62 -6.62
CA ALA A 42 -14.75 -6.52 -7.27
C ALA A 42 -14.63 -5.99 -8.72
N VAL A 43 -13.82 -4.94 -8.93
CA VAL A 43 -13.57 -4.40 -10.28
C VAL A 43 -12.82 -5.41 -11.14
N ALA A 44 -11.78 -6.05 -10.60
CA ALA A 44 -11.03 -7.07 -11.33
C ALA A 44 -11.93 -8.22 -11.77
N PHE A 45 -12.78 -8.71 -10.86
CA PHE A 45 -13.74 -9.77 -11.16
C PHE A 45 -14.76 -9.33 -12.23
N ALA A 46 -15.32 -8.13 -12.11
CA ALA A 46 -16.26 -7.60 -13.10
C ALA A 46 -15.61 -7.47 -14.48
N VAL A 47 -14.41 -6.90 -14.58
CA VAL A 47 -13.69 -6.76 -15.86
C VAL A 47 -13.35 -8.11 -16.47
N ALA A 48 -12.90 -9.08 -15.67
CA ALA A 48 -12.50 -10.40 -16.17
C ALA A 48 -13.70 -11.23 -16.66
N ASN A 49 -14.88 -11.08 -16.04
CA ASN A 49 -16.08 -11.88 -16.39
C ASN A 49 -16.98 -11.23 -17.46
N ILE A 50 -16.77 -9.95 -17.79
CA ILE A 50 -17.50 -9.26 -18.86
C ILE A 50 -16.64 -9.29 -20.13
N ALA A 51 -16.80 -10.33 -20.95
CA ALA A 51 -15.97 -10.55 -22.14
C ALA A 51 -15.82 -9.32 -23.06
N PRO A 52 -16.88 -8.53 -23.39
CA PRO A 52 -16.72 -7.32 -24.18
C PRO A 52 -15.83 -6.28 -23.51
N LEU A 53 -15.90 -6.14 -22.18
CA LEU A 53 -15.10 -5.19 -21.42
C LEU A 53 -13.63 -5.60 -21.38
N ALA A 54 -13.36 -6.87 -21.12
CA ALA A 54 -12.01 -7.41 -21.17
C ALA A 54 -11.38 -7.26 -22.57
N ALA A 55 -12.13 -7.54 -23.63
CA ALA A 55 -11.68 -7.37 -25.01
C ALA A 55 -11.36 -5.92 -25.35
N ILE A 56 -12.18 -4.94 -24.92
CA ILE A 56 -11.92 -3.53 -25.13
C ILE A 56 -10.66 -3.10 -24.36
N ILE A 57 -10.53 -3.47 -23.10
CA ILE A 57 -9.40 -3.02 -22.27
C ILE A 57 -8.09 -3.69 -22.71
N PHE A 58 -8.06 -5.00 -22.86
CA PHE A 58 -6.82 -5.75 -23.09
C PHE A 58 -6.54 -6.04 -24.56
N GLY A 59 -7.57 -5.99 -25.43
CA GLY A 59 -7.45 -6.18 -26.87
C GLY A 59 -7.10 -4.89 -27.65
N THR A 60 -7.11 -3.74 -27.00
CA THR A 60 -6.80 -2.44 -27.63
C THR A 60 -5.62 -1.74 -26.95
N PRO A 61 -5.14 -0.59 -27.46
CA PRO A 61 -4.11 0.21 -26.77
C PRO A 61 -4.47 0.64 -25.33
N LEU A 62 -5.74 0.53 -24.92
CA LEU A 62 -6.18 0.81 -23.55
C LEU A 62 -5.44 -0.05 -22.51
N LYS A 63 -4.91 -1.21 -22.88
CA LYS A 63 -4.08 -2.04 -21.99
C LYS A 63 -2.92 -1.25 -21.38
N TRP A 64 -2.32 -0.34 -22.13
CA TRP A 64 -1.24 0.49 -21.63
C TRP A 64 -1.71 1.51 -20.59
N VAL A 65 -2.93 2.03 -20.79
CA VAL A 65 -3.56 2.89 -19.78
C VAL A 65 -3.85 2.06 -18.52
N ALA A 66 -4.41 0.87 -18.64
CA ALA A 66 -4.68 0.00 -17.50
C ALA A 66 -3.39 -0.33 -16.70
N ILE A 67 -2.25 -0.52 -17.37
CA ILE A 67 -0.97 -0.84 -16.73
C ILE A 67 -0.34 0.40 -16.07
N PHE A 68 -0.32 1.54 -16.76
CA PHE A 68 0.44 2.72 -16.31
C PHE A 68 -0.38 3.75 -15.54
N ALA A 69 -1.72 3.78 -15.66
CA ALA A 69 -2.55 4.75 -14.96
C ALA A 69 -2.45 4.66 -13.43
N PRO A 70 -2.40 3.47 -12.78
CA PRO A 70 -2.19 3.41 -11.35
C PRO A 70 -0.87 4.06 -10.91
N LEU A 71 0.22 3.82 -11.64
CA LEU A 71 1.52 4.41 -11.35
C LEU A 71 1.49 5.94 -11.52
N ALA A 72 0.93 6.43 -12.61
CA ALA A 72 0.78 7.87 -12.86
C ALA A 72 -0.04 8.56 -11.77
N LEU A 73 -1.10 7.91 -11.28
CA LEU A 73 -1.99 8.45 -10.27
C LEU A 73 -1.31 8.50 -8.89
N VAL A 74 -0.52 7.48 -8.53
CA VAL A 74 0.31 7.50 -7.31
C VAL A 74 1.36 8.60 -7.37
N MET A 75 2.05 8.75 -8.49
CA MET A 75 3.02 9.84 -8.68
C MET A 75 2.34 11.21 -8.52
N PHE A 76 1.20 11.42 -9.18
CA PHE A 76 0.44 12.66 -9.04
C PHE A 76 0.04 12.94 -7.58
N ALA A 77 -0.46 11.91 -6.87
CA ALA A 77 -0.81 12.02 -5.46
C ALA A 77 0.38 12.44 -4.59
N SER A 78 1.53 11.80 -4.80
CA SER A 78 2.75 12.06 -4.04
C SER A 78 3.25 13.50 -4.21
N PHE A 79 3.22 14.03 -5.44
CA PHE A 79 3.65 15.41 -5.71
C PHE A 79 2.66 16.49 -5.25
N ARG A 80 1.39 16.16 -5.11
CA ARG A 80 0.33 17.13 -4.77
C ARG A 80 -0.26 16.95 -3.39
N PHE A 81 0.24 15.99 -2.61
CA PHE A 81 -0.31 15.59 -1.31
C PHE A 81 -0.66 16.78 -0.38
N GLU A 82 0.27 17.71 -0.18
CA GLU A 82 0.07 18.83 0.73
C GLU A 82 -1.06 19.77 0.29
N LYS A 83 -1.27 19.90 -1.02
CA LYS A 83 -2.25 20.81 -1.64
C LYS A 83 -3.64 20.21 -1.77
N LEU A 84 -3.77 18.86 -1.66
CA LEU A 84 -5.04 18.19 -1.82
C LEU A 84 -5.91 18.33 -0.55
N SER A 85 -7.22 18.56 -0.76
CA SER A 85 -8.21 18.46 0.31
C SER A 85 -8.38 17.01 0.76
N MET A 86 -8.95 16.80 1.94
CA MET A 86 -9.23 15.44 2.44
C MET A 86 -10.15 14.66 1.50
N SER A 87 -11.20 15.30 0.99
CA SER A 87 -12.13 14.69 0.02
C SER A 87 -11.45 14.32 -1.29
N ALA A 88 -10.56 15.18 -1.79
CA ALA A 88 -9.79 14.90 -3.00
C ALA A 88 -8.84 13.69 -2.80
N LEU A 89 -8.19 13.57 -1.64
CA LEU A 89 -7.35 12.41 -1.31
C LEU A 89 -8.15 11.12 -1.22
N GLN A 90 -9.32 11.17 -0.60
CA GLN A 90 -10.22 10.00 -0.53
C GLN A 90 -10.69 9.58 -1.92
N SER A 91 -11.16 10.52 -2.74
CA SER A 91 -11.58 10.22 -4.12
C SER A 91 -10.42 9.65 -4.96
N LEU A 92 -9.21 10.17 -4.76
CA LEU A 92 -8.01 9.68 -5.41
C LEU A 92 -7.66 8.26 -4.97
N PHE A 93 -7.77 7.95 -3.67
CA PHE A 93 -7.55 6.60 -3.15
C PHE A 93 -8.54 5.59 -3.74
N TRP A 94 -9.83 5.90 -3.74
CA TRP A 94 -10.85 5.01 -4.31
C TRP A 94 -10.73 4.86 -5.82
N GLY A 95 -10.44 5.96 -6.53
CA GLY A 95 -10.15 5.93 -7.97
C GLY A 95 -8.93 5.09 -8.29
N PHE A 96 -7.87 5.20 -7.47
CA PHE A 96 -6.68 4.36 -7.59
C PHE A 96 -7.00 2.88 -7.36
N ALA A 97 -7.77 2.54 -6.32
CA ALA A 97 -8.16 1.17 -6.04
C ALA A 97 -9.00 0.56 -7.18
N ALA A 98 -9.89 1.35 -7.79
CA ALA A 98 -10.66 0.92 -8.95
C ALA A 98 -9.76 0.68 -10.19
N LEU A 99 -8.86 1.62 -10.50
CA LEU A 99 -7.89 1.46 -11.59
C LEU A 99 -6.98 0.25 -11.39
N MET A 100 -6.54 0.03 -10.15
CA MET A 100 -5.75 -1.14 -9.80
C MET A 100 -6.55 -2.44 -10.01
N GLY A 101 -7.85 -2.42 -9.72
CA GLY A 101 -8.75 -3.53 -10.04
C GLY A 101 -8.80 -3.83 -11.54
N VAL A 102 -8.90 -2.80 -12.39
CA VAL A 102 -8.82 -2.97 -13.86
C VAL A 102 -7.49 -3.62 -14.26
N SER A 103 -6.39 -3.15 -13.70
CA SER A 103 -5.05 -3.71 -13.96
C SER A 103 -4.95 -5.18 -13.54
N LEU A 104 -5.45 -5.51 -12.34
CA LEU A 104 -5.44 -6.85 -11.77
C LEU A 104 -6.36 -7.84 -12.49
N ALA A 105 -7.33 -7.37 -13.28
CA ALA A 105 -8.18 -8.26 -14.09
C ALA A 105 -7.35 -9.10 -15.06
N SER A 106 -6.22 -8.59 -15.55
CA SER A 106 -5.28 -9.36 -16.37
C SER A 106 -4.77 -10.62 -15.66
N ALA A 107 -4.53 -10.54 -14.35
CA ALA A 107 -4.11 -11.69 -13.56
C ALA A 107 -5.19 -12.78 -13.47
N LEU A 108 -6.48 -12.38 -13.36
CA LEU A 108 -7.61 -13.30 -13.36
C LEU A 108 -7.80 -14.01 -14.73
N LEU A 109 -7.36 -13.38 -15.81
CA LEU A 109 -7.43 -13.94 -17.16
C LEU A 109 -6.24 -14.88 -17.47
N VAL A 110 -5.12 -14.73 -16.76
CA VAL A 110 -3.87 -15.46 -17.06
C VAL A 110 -3.64 -16.61 -16.07
N PHE A 111 -3.96 -16.44 -14.80
CA PHE A 111 -3.65 -17.40 -13.74
C PHE A 111 -4.88 -18.18 -13.28
N THR A 112 -4.66 -19.41 -12.80
CA THR A 112 -5.74 -20.23 -12.24
C THR A 112 -6.28 -19.61 -10.96
N GLY A 113 -7.56 -19.78 -10.69
CA GLY A 113 -8.18 -19.28 -9.46
C GLY A 113 -7.51 -19.80 -8.18
N ALA A 114 -7.07 -21.06 -8.18
CA ALA A 114 -6.34 -21.65 -7.06
C ALA A 114 -5.01 -20.93 -6.79
N SER A 115 -4.25 -20.61 -7.83
CA SER A 115 -3.01 -19.86 -7.72
C SER A 115 -3.21 -18.44 -7.18
N ILE A 116 -4.29 -17.77 -7.63
CA ILE A 116 -4.64 -16.43 -7.16
C ILE A 116 -4.96 -16.47 -5.66
N VAL A 117 -5.78 -17.41 -5.22
CA VAL A 117 -6.11 -17.57 -3.80
C VAL A 117 -4.86 -17.89 -2.97
N GLN A 118 -4.01 -18.82 -3.45
CA GLN A 118 -2.77 -19.19 -2.76
C GLN A 118 -1.82 -17.99 -2.63
N ALA A 119 -1.60 -17.23 -3.70
CA ALA A 119 -0.76 -16.04 -3.68
C ALA A 119 -1.32 -14.96 -2.76
N PHE A 120 -2.65 -14.75 -2.77
CA PHE A 120 -3.32 -13.78 -1.91
C PHE A 120 -3.18 -14.14 -0.43
N LEU A 121 -3.44 -15.39 -0.05
CA LEU A 121 -3.29 -15.85 1.33
C LEU A 121 -1.84 -15.79 1.79
N SER A 122 -0.88 -16.17 0.93
CA SER A 122 0.54 -16.05 1.24
C SER A 122 0.96 -14.60 1.45
N ALA A 123 0.51 -13.69 0.57
CA ALA A 123 0.74 -12.26 0.73
C ALA A 123 0.13 -11.74 2.03
N ALA A 124 -1.09 -12.17 2.38
CA ALA A 124 -1.75 -11.74 3.61
C ALA A 124 -0.98 -12.19 4.86
N VAL A 125 -0.51 -13.43 4.90
CA VAL A 125 0.28 -13.95 6.03
C VAL A 125 1.58 -13.16 6.19
N ILE A 126 2.36 -13.00 5.11
CA ILE A 126 3.63 -12.26 5.14
C ILE A 126 3.39 -10.80 5.54
N PHE A 127 2.41 -10.15 4.93
CA PHE A 127 2.06 -8.75 5.18
C PHE A 127 1.67 -8.54 6.65
N LEU A 128 0.75 -9.35 7.19
CA LEU A 128 0.29 -9.23 8.58
C LEU A 128 1.43 -9.48 9.57
N ALA A 129 2.27 -10.49 9.32
CA ALA A 129 3.44 -10.78 10.16
C ALA A 129 4.41 -9.59 10.19
N MET A 130 4.71 -9.00 9.02
CA MET A 130 5.65 -7.89 8.92
C MET A 130 5.06 -6.56 9.40
N ALA A 131 3.77 -6.33 9.20
CA ALA A 131 3.08 -5.19 9.79
C ALA A 131 3.09 -5.26 11.33
N LEU A 132 2.82 -6.44 11.90
CA LEU A 132 2.89 -6.65 13.34
C LEU A 132 4.31 -6.47 13.87
N TRP A 133 5.31 -7.01 13.17
CA TRP A 133 6.71 -6.85 13.56
C TRP A 133 7.13 -5.37 13.47
N GLY A 134 6.80 -4.65 12.40
CA GLY A 134 7.07 -3.22 12.25
C GLY A 134 6.39 -2.36 13.34
N TYR A 135 5.17 -2.75 13.76
CA TYR A 135 4.45 -2.08 14.84
C TYR A 135 5.11 -2.32 16.21
N THR A 136 5.60 -3.52 16.49
CA THR A 136 6.07 -3.93 17.82
C THR A 136 7.58 -3.77 18.01
N THR A 137 8.35 -3.74 16.91
CA THR A 137 9.82 -3.70 17.01
C THR A 137 10.31 -2.42 17.70
N LYS A 138 11.33 -2.58 18.54
CA LYS A 138 12.06 -1.47 19.16
C LYS A 138 13.28 -1.03 18.35
N ARG A 139 13.63 -1.79 17.30
CA ARG A 139 14.73 -1.42 16.41
C ARG A 139 14.30 -0.28 15.51
N ASP A 140 15.18 0.69 15.31
CA ASP A 140 14.96 1.78 14.36
C ASP A 140 15.15 1.23 12.93
N LEU A 141 14.06 1.28 12.14
CA LEU A 141 14.04 0.88 10.74
C LEU A 141 14.29 2.04 9.77
N SER A 142 14.52 3.26 10.26
CA SER A 142 14.68 4.45 9.40
C SER A 142 15.82 4.30 8.39
N GLY A 143 16.92 3.69 8.78
CA GLY A 143 18.04 3.40 7.90
C GLY A 143 17.70 2.38 6.79
N TRP A 144 16.74 1.50 7.03
CA TRP A 144 16.28 0.52 6.02
C TRP A 144 15.43 1.15 4.94
N GLY A 145 14.71 2.24 5.27
CA GLY A 145 13.83 2.93 4.34
C GLY A 145 14.54 3.34 3.05
N SER A 146 15.71 3.96 3.14
CA SER A 146 16.48 4.38 1.97
C SER A 146 16.95 3.19 1.13
N PHE A 147 17.41 2.10 1.76
CA PHE A 147 17.82 0.88 1.06
C PHE A 147 16.65 0.21 0.35
N LEU A 148 15.50 0.09 1.02
CA LEU A 148 14.29 -0.51 0.45
C LEU A 148 13.70 0.35 -0.67
N MET A 149 13.79 1.67 -0.59
CA MET A 149 13.38 2.58 -1.66
C MET A 149 14.26 2.43 -2.91
N ILE A 150 15.58 2.26 -2.75
CA ILE A 150 16.48 1.95 -3.87
C ILE A 150 16.09 0.58 -4.48
N GLY A 151 15.83 -0.41 -3.63
CA GLY A 151 15.35 -1.72 -4.06
C GLY A 151 14.04 -1.64 -4.85
N LEU A 152 13.09 -0.83 -4.38
CA LEU A 152 11.82 -0.57 -5.07
C LEU A 152 12.03 0.02 -6.46
N ILE A 153 12.88 1.06 -6.58
CA ILE A 153 13.22 1.66 -7.87
C ILE A 153 13.86 0.62 -8.79
N GLY A 154 14.74 -0.23 -8.25
CA GLY A 154 15.36 -1.32 -8.99
C GLY A 154 14.35 -2.35 -9.50
N VAL A 155 13.40 -2.77 -8.67
CA VAL A 155 12.31 -3.70 -9.04
C VAL A 155 11.43 -3.09 -10.13
N ILE A 156 11.02 -1.82 -10.00
CA ILE A 156 10.22 -1.12 -11.01
C ILE A 156 10.99 -1.01 -12.33
N GLY A 157 12.25 -0.56 -12.29
CA GLY A 157 13.08 -0.44 -13.48
C GLY A 157 13.30 -1.77 -14.19
N ALA A 158 13.64 -2.83 -13.45
CA ALA A 158 13.80 -4.17 -14.00
C ALA A 158 12.47 -4.74 -14.55
N SER A 159 11.35 -4.45 -13.92
CA SER A 159 10.02 -4.84 -14.43
C SER A 159 9.70 -4.16 -15.75
N ILE A 160 9.99 -2.87 -15.89
CA ILE A 160 9.81 -2.12 -17.14
C ILE A 160 10.71 -2.70 -18.25
N VAL A 161 11.99 -2.97 -17.95
CA VAL A 161 12.91 -3.61 -18.91
C VAL A 161 12.39 -4.98 -19.33
N ASN A 162 11.85 -5.76 -18.37
CA ASN A 162 11.34 -7.10 -18.67
C ASN A 162 10.06 -7.10 -19.52
N LEU A 163 9.31 -6.00 -19.55
CA LEU A 163 8.17 -5.82 -20.49
C LEU A 163 8.63 -5.92 -21.96
N PHE A 164 9.83 -5.49 -22.27
CA PHE A 164 10.41 -5.54 -23.62
C PHE A 164 11.20 -6.82 -23.87
N LEU A 165 11.89 -7.33 -22.84
CA LEU A 165 12.72 -8.54 -22.98
C LEU A 165 11.92 -9.83 -22.90
N ALA A 166 10.75 -9.82 -22.25
CA ALA A 166 9.89 -10.97 -21.99
C ALA A 166 10.65 -12.19 -21.41
N SER A 167 11.69 -11.94 -20.59
CA SER A 167 12.57 -12.95 -20.02
C SER A 167 11.95 -13.59 -18.77
N GLY A 168 11.73 -14.89 -18.79
CA GLY A 168 11.24 -15.65 -17.63
C GLY A 168 12.23 -15.62 -16.46
N THR A 169 13.53 -15.72 -16.75
CA THR A 169 14.59 -15.64 -15.72
C THR A 169 14.60 -14.28 -15.04
N LEU A 170 14.52 -13.19 -15.81
CA LEU A 170 14.46 -11.84 -15.25
C LEU A 170 13.18 -11.66 -14.41
N SER A 171 12.04 -12.15 -14.89
CA SER A 171 10.78 -12.13 -14.11
C SER A 171 10.92 -12.83 -12.76
N LEU A 172 11.57 -14.00 -12.73
CA LEU A 172 11.80 -14.76 -11.50
C LEU A 172 12.69 -13.98 -10.51
N ILE A 173 13.81 -13.42 -11.00
CA ILE A 173 14.73 -12.63 -10.16
C ILE A 173 14.03 -11.41 -9.60
N VAL A 174 13.30 -10.65 -10.43
CA VAL A 174 12.54 -9.46 -10.03
C VAL A 174 11.50 -9.83 -8.98
N SER A 175 10.82 -10.96 -9.15
CA SER A 175 9.79 -11.42 -8.21
C SER A 175 10.40 -11.81 -6.85
N ILE A 176 11.53 -12.51 -6.81
CA ILE A 176 12.22 -12.85 -5.55
C ILE A 176 12.67 -11.57 -4.82
N ILE A 177 13.34 -10.66 -5.52
CA ILE A 177 13.80 -9.39 -4.94
C ILE A 177 12.59 -8.56 -4.50
N GLY A 178 11.53 -8.52 -5.31
CA GLY A 178 10.30 -7.80 -5.00
C GLY A 178 9.62 -8.29 -3.72
N VAL A 179 9.54 -9.61 -3.50
CA VAL A 179 9.01 -10.17 -2.25
C VAL A 179 9.82 -9.66 -1.05
N ILE A 180 11.14 -9.66 -1.11
CA ILE A 180 12.01 -9.18 -0.04
C ILE A 180 11.78 -7.68 0.20
N VAL A 181 11.78 -6.87 -0.86
CA VAL A 181 11.61 -5.41 -0.80
C VAL A 181 10.25 -5.04 -0.22
N PHE A 182 9.14 -5.58 -0.74
CA PHE A 182 7.80 -5.23 -0.27
C PHE A 182 7.49 -5.76 1.13
N THR A 183 8.09 -6.89 1.50
CA THR A 183 8.05 -7.41 2.87
C THR A 183 8.74 -6.43 3.83
N GLY A 184 9.93 -5.96 3.49
CA GLY A 184 10.66 -4.96 4.28
C GLY A 184 9.95 -3.61 4.34
N LEU A 185 9.44 -3.12 3.20
CA LEU A 185 8.66 -1.87 3.11
C LEU A 185 7.41 -1.93 3.99
N THR A 186 6.73 -3.08 4.09
CA THR A 186 5.57 -3.24 4.98
C THR A 186 5.93 -2.95 6.44
N ALA A 187 7.03 -3.51 6.92
CA ALA A 187 7.49 -3.27 8.29
C ALA A 187 7.94 -1.82 8.51
N TRP A 188 8.69 -1.27 7.57
CA TRP A 188 9.15 0.10 7.63
C TRP A 188 7.99 1.11 7.59
N ASP A 189 7.02 0.94 6.69
CA ASP A 189 5.83 1.77 6.61
C ASP A 189 5.01 1.72 7.90
N MET A 190 4.85 0.53 8.49
CA MET A 190 4.12 0.40 9.74
C MET A 190 4.79 1.13 10.90
N GLN A 191 6.13 1.07 11.00
CA GLN A 191 6.87 1.85 11.99
C GLN A 191 6.77 3.35 11.70
N ARG A 192 6.86 3.76 10.43
CA ARG A 192 6.71 5.15 10.00
C ARG A 192 5.34 5.71 10.39
N LEU A 193 4.25 4.99 10.08
CA LEU A 193 2.88 5.41 10.43
C LEU A 193 2.70 5.61 11.93
N ARG A 194 3.31 4.76 12.75
CA ARG A 194 3.32 4.91 14.20
C ARG A 194 4.07 6.17 14.62
N SER A 195 5.26 6.44 14.08
CA SER A 195 6.07 7.62 14.43
C SER A 195 5.43 8.92 13.94
N GLU A 196 4.84 8.94 12.76
CA GLU A 196 4.09 10.07 12.23
C GLU A 196 2.88 10.40 13.11
N TYR A 197 2.12 9.39 13.56
CA TYR A 197 1.01 9.61 14.49
C TYR A 197 1.48 10.36 15.75
N PHE A 198 2.57 9.94 16.37
CA PHE A 198 3.07 10.61 17.58
C PHE A 198 3.60 12.03 17.31
N ALA A 199 4.21 12.26 16.15
CA ALA A 199 4.67 13.59 15.75
C ALA A 199 3.51 14.59 15.58
N TYR A 200 2.39 14.16 15.02
CA TYR A 200 1.23 15.02 14.74
C TYR A 200 0.18 15.08 15.86
N SER A 201 0.08 14.06 16.70
CA SER A 201 -0.87 14.02 17.82
C SER A 201 -0.57 15.03 18.92
N GLY A 202 0.67 15.53 19.01
CA GLY A 202 1.13 16.55 19.95
C GLY A 202 0.92 18.00 19.48
N THR A 203 0.48 18.22 18.23
CA THR A 203 0.25 19.57 17.67
C THR A 203 -1.19 20.06 17.92
N ASN A 204 -1.43 21.38 17.82
CA ASN A 204 -2.72 22.02 18.09
C ASN A 204 -3.92 21.29 17.48
N ALA A 205 -4.95 21.03 18.28
CA ALA A 205 -6.00 20.04 18.08
C ALA A 205 -6.72 20.06 16.70
N VAL A 206 -6.92 21.23 16.07
CA VAL A 206 -7.66 21.33 14.80
C VAL A 206 -6.76 21.03 13.58
N ALA A 207 -5.57 21.61 13.53
CA ALA A 207 -4.62 21.35 12.44
C ALA A 207 -4.05 19.93 12.50
N GLY A 208 -3.85 19.39 13.71
CA GLY A 208 -3.40 18.02 13.93
C GLY A 208 -4.40 16.96 13.44
N GLN A 209 -5.70 17.14 13.70
CA GLN A 209 -6.73 16.19 13.25
C GLN A 209 -6.89 16.14 11.73
N ALA A 210 -6.85 17.30 11.06
CA ALA A 210 -6.90 17.34 9.59
C ALA A 210 -5.66 16.68 8.96
N SER A 211 -4.47 16.86 9.56
CA SER A 211 -3.23 16.22 9.13
C SER A 211 -3.27 14.70 9.36
N LEU A 212 -3.75 14.24 10.53
CA LEU A 212 -3.91 12.82 10.84
C LEU A 212 -4.87 12.11 9.87
N GLY A 213 -5.96 12.77 9.46
CA GLY A 213 -6.87 12.22 8.44
C GLY A 213 -6.18 12.01 7.08
N LYS A 214 -5.39 12.99 6.63
CA LYS A 214 -4.61 12.87 5.38
C LYS A 214 -3.55 11.77 5.50
N LEU A 215 -2.83 11.70 6.61
CA LEU A 215 -1.85 10.65 6.87
C LEU A 215 -2.48 9.26 6.89
N GLN A 216 -3.71 9.14 7.39
CA GLN A 216 -4.45 7.88 7.39
C GLN A 216 -4.72 7.37 5.98
N VAL A 217 -5.17 8.23 5.05
CA VAL A 217 -5.41 7.85 3.65
C VAL A 217 -4.10 7.53 2.93
N MET A 218 -3.04 8.33 3.15
CA MET A 218 -1.74 8.07 2.53
C MET A 218 -1.06 6.82 3.08
N GLY A 219 -1.17 6.59 4.39
CA GLY A 219 -0.69 5.35 5.00
C GLY A 219 -1.42 4.12 4.46
N ALA A 220 -2.74 4.24 4.27
CA ALA A 220 -3.53 3.19 3.65
C ALA A 220 -3.09 2.92 2.20
N LEU A 221 -2.80 3.96 1.42
CA LEU A 221 -2.29 3.83 0.06
C LEU A 221 -0.92 3.13 0.03
N SER A 222 -0.01 3.51 0.93
CA SER A 222 1.33 2.90 1.05
C SER A 222 1.23 1.40 1.37
N LEU A 223 0.47 1.04 2.42
CA LEU A 223 0.28 -0.35 2.81
C LEU A 223 -0.48 -1.16 1.74
N TYR A 224 -1.46 -0.55 1.07
CA TYR A 224 -2.17 -1.16 -0.05
C TYR A 224 -1.20 -1.49 -1.19
N LEU A 225 -0.33 -0.56 -1.57
CA LEU A 225 0.69 -0.78 -2.61
C LEU A 225 1.65 -1.91 -2.23
N ASN A 226 2.14 -1.93 -0.99
CA ASN A 226 3.02 -3.00 -0.52
C ASN A 226 2.33 -4.37 -0.62
N PHE A 227 1.06 -4.46 -0.21
CA PHE A 227 0.29 -5.69 -0.28
C PHE A 227 0.06 -6.17 -1.71
N ILE A 228 -0.41 -5.28 -2.60
CA ILE A 228 -0.71 -5.65 -3.99
C ILE A 228 0.56 -6.05 -4.74
N ASN A 229 1.66 -5.32 -4.54
CA ASN A 229 2.92 -5.68 -5.18
C ASN A 229 3.46 -7.01 -4.64
N LEU A 230 3.39 -7.23 -3.31
CA LEU A 230 3.76 -8.50 -2.71
C LEU A 230 2.92 -9.66 -3.28
N PHE A 231 1.61 -9.47 -3.39
CA PHE A 231 0.70 -10.43 -4.03
C PHE A 231 1.11 -10.72 -5.49
N GLN A 232 1.37 -9.68 -6.30
CA GLN A 232 1.77 -9.85 -7.70
C GLN A 232 3.12 -10.57 -7.84
N MET A 233 4.10 -10.26 -6.97
CA MET A 233 5.39 -10.95 -6.97
C MET A 233 5.24 -12.44 -6.61
N LEU A 234 4.45 -12.75 -5.60
CA LEU A 234 4.16 -14.14 -5.23
C LEU A 234 3.38 -14.89 -6.31
N LEU A 235 2.41 -14.23 -6.94
CA LEU A 235 1.66 -14.80 -8.06
C LEU A 235 2.56 -15.06 -9.27
N SER A 236 3.53 -14.18 -9.53
CA SER A 236 4.54 -14.38 -10.59
C SER A 236 5.50 -15.52 -10.27
N LEU A 237 5.79 -15.78 -8.98
CA LEU A 237 6.74 -16.83 -8.56
C LEU A 237 6.16 -18.24 -8.70
N PHE A 238 4.93 -18.43 -8.24
CA PHE A 238 4.35 -19.80 -8.15
C PHE A 238 2.94 -19.92 -8.74
N GLY A 239 2.47 -18.86 -9.41
CA GLY A 239 1.16 -18.91 -10.08
C GLY A 239 1.20 -19.81 -11.31
N GLN A 240 0.25 -20.73 -11.37
CA GLN A 240 0.04 -21.57 -12.55
C GLN A 240 -0.84 -20.82 -13.55
N ARG A 241 -0.40 -20.77 -14.82
CA ARG A 241 -1.20 -20.17 -15.88
C ARG A 241 -2.33 -21.11 -16.28
N GLN A 242 -3.44 -20.53 -16.70
CA GLN A 242 -4.53 -21.31 -17.31
C GLN A 242 -4.00 -21.88 -18.62
N GLU A 243 -4.14 -23.18 -18.79
CA GLU A 243 -3.95 -23.82 -20.09
C GLU A 243 -5.15 -23.43 -20.96
N GLY A 244 -4.89 -22.68 -22.02
CA GLY A 244 -5.89 -22.22 -22.99
C GLY A 244 -6.35 -23.33 -23.92
#